data_497ded2a8d1c1421474262f0dd974c05
#
_entry.id   497ded2a8d1c1421474262f0dd974c05
#
_cell.length_a   1.000
_cell.length_b   1.000
_cell.length_c   1.000
_cell.angle_alpha   90.00
_cell.angle_beta   90.00
_cell.angle_gamma   90.00
#
_symmetry.space_group_name_H-M   'P 1'
#
loop_
_entity.id
_entity.type
_entity.pdbx_description
1 polymer ?
#
loop_
_entity_poly.entity_id
_entity_poly.type
_entity_poly.pdbx_seq_one_letter_code
_entity_poly.pdbx_strand_id
1 'polypeptide(L)'
;MIPDERTVLHLWNTYALSDVKRNHSRVVARVAMFLAAKVSAKLGISINTELLYAGAMLHDIDKNIPKQKGEHHPDTGVRVLRVGGFGEVADLIKTHALSSILDQTVPKTWEEKLLYLSDKMVKHDIITVDERFRLWRKEDLSSNAIVELDKAHVKVKALEKEVLDIIGITANDVAVLV
;
A
#
# COMPACT_ATOMS: atom_id res chain seq x y z
N MET A 1 -5.59 -9.78 -15.64
CA MET A 1 -5.70 -8.51 -16.42
C MET A 1 -5.44 -7.35 -15.46
N ILE A 2 -4.68 -6.34 -15.90
CA ILE A 2 -4.42 -5.12 -15.13
C ILE A 2 -5.37 -4.03 -15.66
N PRO A 3 -6.16 -3.34 -14.80
CA PRO A 3 -7.05 -2.28 -15.23
C PRO A 3 -6.26 -1.01 -15.59
N ASP A 4 -6.66 -0.34 -16.66
CA ASP A 4 -6.18 0.99 -17.00
C ASP A 4 -6.77 2.06 -16.05
N GLU A 5 -6.28 3.29 -16.15
CA GLU A 5 -6.74 4.39 -15.29
C GLU A 5 -8.26 4.65 -15.42
N ARG A 6 -8.81 4.56 -16.62
CA ARG A 6 -10.24 4.74 -16.85
C ARG A 6 -11.06 3.69 -16.11
N THR A 7 -10.62 2.45 -16.14
CA THR A 7 -11.23 1.33 -15.42
C THR A 7 -11.11 1.51 -13.91
N VAL A 8 -9.94 1.94 -13.41
CA VAL A 8 -9.73 2.27 -11.99
C VAL A 8 -10.73 3.33 -11.51
N LEU A 9 -10.87 4.42 -12.24
CA LEU A 9 -11.81 5.50 -11.89
C LEU A 9 -13.27 5.01 -11.95
N HIS A 10 -13.62 4.15 -12.91
CA HIS A 10 -14.92 3.51 -12.96
C HIS A 10 -15.17 2.63 -11.71
N LEU A 11 -14.21 1.82 -11.30
CA LEU A 11 -14.31 1.00 -10.08
C LEU A 11 -14.50 1.87 -8.83
N TRP A 12 -13.78 2.98 -8.70
CA TRP A 12 -13.97 3.93 -7.60
C TRP A 12 -15.40 4.48 -7.52
N ASN A 13 -16.00 4.78 -8.68
CA ASN A 13 -17.38 5.24 -8.75
C ASN A 13 -18.35 4.11 -8.41
N THR A 14 -18.15 2.93 -8.98
CA THR A 14 -19.00 1.75 -8.76
C THR A 14 -19.07 1.37 -7.29
N TYR A 15 -17.94 1.44 -6.59
CA TYR A 15 -17.83 1.07 -5.17
C TYR A 15 -17.88 2.29 -4.23
N ALA A 16 -18.27 3.45 -4.74
CA ALA A 16 -18.46 4.69 -3.98
C ALA A 16 -17.26 5.04 -3.08
N LEU A 17 -16.02 4.82 -3.57
CA LEU A 17 -14.82 5.16 -2.81
C LEU A 17 -14.83 6.67 -2.52
N SER A 18 -14.68 7.07 -1.25
CA SER A 18 -14.74 8.47 -0.84
C SER A 18 -13.58 9.30 -1.40
N ASP A 19 -13.77 10.60 -1.60
CA ASP A 19 -12.73 11.49 -2.14
C ASP A 19 -11.47 11.52 -1.29
N VAL A 20 -11.62 11.41 0.04
CA VAL A 20 -10.48 11.29 0.96
C VAL A 20 -9.65 10.05 0.64
N LYS A 21 -10.30 8.91 0.39
CA LYS A 21 -9.62 7.66 0.04
C LYS A 21 -9.07 7.68 -1.39
N ARG A 22 -9.78 8.28 -2.34
CA ARG A 22 -9.27 8.50 -3.70
C ARG A 22 -8.00 9.35 -3.68
N ASN A 23 -7.98 10.42 -2.90
CA ASN A 23 -6.79 11.26 -2.76
C ASN A 23 -5.63 10.50 -2.11
N HIS A 24 -5.89 9.77 -1.01
CA HIS A 24 -4.89 8.89 -0.39
C HIS A 24 -4.29 7.92 -1.41
N SER A 25 -5.12 7.19 -2.16
CA SER A 25 -4.65 6.23 -3.17
C SER A 25 -3.80 6.89 -4.27
N ARG A 26 -4.15 8.12 -4.71
CA ARG A 26 -3.32 8.86 -5.69
C ARG A 26 -1.95 9.21 -5.12
N VAL A 27 -1.88 9.65 -3.87
CA VAL A 27 -0.59 9.98 -3.22
C VAL A 27 0.24 8.71 -3.02
N VAL A 28 -0.38 7.60 -2.59
CA VAL A 28 0.28 6.28 -2.50
C VAL A 28 0.84 5.85 -3.86
N ALA A 29 0.07 6.01 -4.93
CA ALA A 29 0.53 5.68 -6.28
C ALA A 29 1.74 6.53 -6.71
N ARG A 30 1.74 7.84 -6.41
CA ARG A 30 2.89 8.72 -6.71
C ARG A 30 4.15 8.24 -5.99
N VAL A 31 4.06 7.95 -4.68
CA VAL A 31 5.19 7.43 -3.90
C VAL A 31 5.67 6.10 -4.46
N ALA A 32 4.76 5.16 -4.72
CA ALA A 32 5.08 3.83 -5.24
C ALA A 32 5.81 3.91 -6.60
N MET A 33 5.32 4.75 -7.52
CA MET A 33 5.92 4.94 -8.84
C MET A 33 7.29 5.60 -8.76
N PHE A 34 7.46 6.60 -7.88
CA PHE A 34 8.77 7.22 -7.64
C PHE A 34 9.79 6.21 -7.13
N LEU A 35 9.42 5.44 -6.09
CA LEU A 35 10.30 4.41 -5.52
C LEU A 35 10.61 3.33 -6.55
N ALA A 36 9.62 2.87 -7.33
CA ALA A 36 9.82 1.87 -8.37
C ALA A 36 10.83 2.32 -9.44
N ALA A 37 10.69 3.55 -9.92
CA ALA A 37 11.63 4.10 -10.91
C ALA A 37 13.06 4.16 -10.37
N LYS A 38 13.24 4.58 -9.12
CA LYS A 38 14.56 4.67 -8.47
C LYS A 38 15.18 3.31 -8.20
N VAL A 39 14.40 2.37 -7.62
CA VAL A 39 14.86 0.98 -7.35
C VAL A 39 15.21 0.27 -8.64
N SER A 40 14.35 0.35 -9.65
CA SER A 40 14.58 -0.27 -10.97
C SER A 40 15.88 0.24 -11.59
N ALA A 41 16.12 1.55 -11.57
CA ALA A 41 17.33 2.16 -12.10
C ALA A 41 18.60 1.74 -11.32
N LYS A 42 18.51 1.62 -10.00
CA LYS A 42 19.65 1.26 -9.14
C LYS A 42 20.03 -0.22 -9.23
N LEU A 43 19.03 -1.09 -9.29
CA LEU A 43 19.25 -2.54 -9.29
C LEU A 43 19.34 -3.15 -10.72
N GLY A 44 18.97 -2.39 -11.76
CA GLY A 44 18.91 -2.89 -13.14
C GLY A 44 17.82 -3.96 -13.33
N ILE A 45 16.73 -3.89 -12.57
CA ILE A 45 15.62 -4.85 -12.61
C ILE A 45 14.35 -4.24 -13.25
N SER A 46 13.49 -5.11 -13.76
CA SER A 46 12.16 -4.70 -14.22
C SER A 46 11.15 -4.85 -13.08
N ILE A 47 10.40 -3.81 -12.81
CA ILE A 47 9.25 -3.78 -11.89
C ILE A 47 8.01 -3.57 -12.75
N ASN A 48 6.95 -4.35 -12.51
CA ASN A 48 5.67 -4.18 -13.22
C ASN A 48 4.95 -2.91 -12.72
N THR A 49 5.28 -1.79 -13.33
CA THR A 49 4.75 -0.48 -12.94
C THR A 49 3.25 -0.33 -13.19
N GLU A 50 2.70 -1.00 -14.20
CA GLU A 50 1.25 -1.00 -14.46
C GLU A 50 0.50 -1.72 -13.33
N LEU A 51 0.99 -2.88 -12.91
CA LEU A 51 0.44 -3.63 -11.79
C LEU A 51 0.57 -2.84 -10.48
N LEU A 52 1.73 -2.26 -10.22
CA LEU A 52 1.99 -1.46 -9.02
C LEU A 52 1.08 -0.23 -8.96
N TYR A 53 0.93 0.50 -10.07
CA TYR A 53 0.04 1.66 -10.15
C TYR A 53 -1.40 1.26 -9.88
N ALA A 54 -1.92 0.24 -10.57
CA ALA A 54 -3.28 -0.24 -10.38
C ALA A 54 -3.51 -0.73 -8.94
N GLY A 55 -2.54 -1.45 -8.36
CA GLY A 55 -2.57 -1.87 -6.97
C GLY A 55 -2.63 -0.69 -6.00
N ALA A 56 -1.78 0.31 -6.19
CA ALA A 56 -1.76 1.50 -5.35
C ALA A 56 -3.07 2.31 -5.44
N MET A 57 -3.65 2.41 -6.63
CA MET A 57 -4.93 3.09 -6.83
C MET A 57 -6.12 2.32 -6.22
N LEU A 58 -6.03 0.99 -6.10
CA LEU A 58 -7.15 0.12 -5.70
C LEU A 58 -6.97 -0.56 -4.33
N HIS A 59 -5.86 -0.35 -3.61
CA HIS A 59 -5.59 -1.07 -2.35
C HIS A 59 -6.67 -0.88 -1.28
N ASP A 60 -7.28 0.29 -1.24
CA ASP A 60 -8.35 0.67 -0.29
C ASP A 60 -9.77 0.63 -0.90
N ILE A 61 -9.97 -0.08 -2.04
CA ILE A 61 -11.26 -0.10 -2.77
C ILE A 61 -12.43 -0.62 -1.91
N ASP A 62 -12.13 -1.40 -0.88
CA ASP A 62 -13.13 -2.04 -0.01
C ASP A 62 -13.68 -1.16 1.11
N LYS A 63 -13.16 0.06 1.27
CA LYS A 63 -13.49 0.88 2.47
C LYS A 63 -14.97 1.25 2.59
N ASN A 64 -15.71 1.27 1.49
CA ASN A 64 -17.15 1.56 1.48
C ASN A 64 -17.99 0.35 1.05
N ILE A 65 -17.38 -0.81 0.84
CA ILE A 65 -18.09 -2.04 0.44
C ILE A 65 -18.49 -2.82 1.70
N PRO A 66 -19.75 -3.28 1.82
CA PRO A 66 -20.16 -4.15 2.92
C PRO A 66 -19.34 -5.44 2.93
N LYS A 67 -18.80 -5.77 4.09
CA LYS A 67 -18.02 -6.99 4.31
C LYS A 67 -18.94 -8.21 4.41
N GLN A 68 -18.50 -9.31 3.85
CA GLN A 68 -19.12 -10.61 4.12
C GLN A 68 -18.64 -11.17 5.47
N LYS A 69 -19.36 -12.17 5.99
CA LYS A 69 -18.99 -12.81 7.26
C LYS A 69 -17.56 -13.36 7.21
N GLY A 70 -16.73 -12.90 8.13
CA GLY A 70 -15.31 -13.30 8.22
C GLY A 70 -14.34 -12.49 7.37
N GLU A 71 -14.83 -11.58 6.52
CA GLU A 71 -13.94 -10.69 5.77
C GLU A 71 -13.37 -9.58 6.65
N HIS A 72 -12.07 -9.35 6.49
CA HIS A 72 -11.34 -8.21 7.01
C HIS A 72 -10.75 -7.39 5.85
N HIS A 73 -10.29 -6.19 6.11
CA HIS A 73 -9.51 -5.45 5.13
C HIS A 73 -8.17 -6.17 4.89
N PRO A 74 -7.82 -6.46 3.62
CA PRO A 74 -8.42 -6.06 2.35
C PRO A 74 -9.29 -7.15 1.67
N ASP A 75 -9.78 -8.18 2.36
CA ASP A 75 -10.44 -9.36 1.77
C ASP A 75 -11.59 -9.00 0.83
N THR A 76 -12.41 -8.03 1.23
CA THR A 76 -13.52 -7.55 0.39
C THR A 76 -13.03 -6.96 -0.92
N GLY A 77 -11.93 -6.18 -0.90
CA GLY A 77 -11.28 -5.64 -2.09
C GLY A 77 -10.74 -6.74 -2.99
N VAL A 78 -10.06 -7.71 -2.41
CA VAL A 78 -9.57 -8.91 -3.12
C VAL A 78 -10.72 -9.64 -3.82
N ARG A 79 -11.83 -9.87 -3.13
CA ARG A 79 -13.01 -10.54 -3.69
C ARG A 79 -13.59 -9.78 -4.88
N VAL A 80 -13.86 -8.48 -4.74
CA VAL A 80 -14.51 -7.72 -5.82
C VAL A 80 -13.60 -7.56 -7.03
N LEU A 81 -12.29 -7.41 -6.84
CA LEU A 81 -11.33 -7.35 -7.94
C LEU A 81 -11.20 -8.70 -8.67
N ARG A 82 -11.21 -9.82 -7.96
CA ARG A 82 -11.22 -11.16 -8.58
C ARG A 82 -12.48 -11.39 -9.41
N VAL A 83 -13.65 -11.04 -8.87
CA VAL A 83 -14.93 -11.13 -9.61
C VAL A 83 -14.89 -10.23 -10.85
N GLY A 84 -14.26 -9.06 -10.77
CA GLY A 84 -14.05 -8.16 -11.91
C GLY A 84 -13.00 -8.61 -12.93
N GLY A 85 -12.32 -9.75 -12.71
CA GLY A 85 -11.27 -10.25 -13.63
C GLY A 85 -9.87 -9.65 -13.40
N PHE A 86 -9.66 -8.93 -12.30
CA PHE A 86 -8.39 -8.26 -11.97
C PHE A 86 -7.57 -9.06 -10.93
N GLY A 87 -7.38 -10.36 -11.17
CA GLY A 87 -6.76 -11.29 -10.23
C GLY A 87 -5.36 -10.87 -9.77
N GLU A 88 -4.50 -10.41 -10.67
CA GLU A 88 -3.13 -9.96 -10.34
C GLU A 88 -3.14 -8.77 -9.36
N VAL A 89 -4.04 -7.80 -9.59
CA VAL A 89 -4.20 -6.66 -8.67
C VAL A 89 -4.77 -7.11 -7.33
N ALA A 90 -5.72 -8.05 -7.35
CA ALA A 90 -6.28 -8.64 -6.13
C ALA A 90 -5.19 -9.34 -5.29
N ASP A 91 -4.30 -10.08 -5.95
CA ASP A 91 -3.19 -10.76 -5.28
C ASP A 91 -2.19 -9.74 -4.69
N LEU A 92 -1.88 -8.68 -5.43
CA LEU A 92 -1.00 -7.62 -4.94
C LEU A 92 -1.60 -6.89 -3.73
N ILE A 93 -2.87 -6.46 -3.79
CA ILE A 93 -3.46 -5.72 -2.67
C ILE A 93 -3.69 -6.59 -1.43
N LYS A 94 -3.76 -7.92 -1.58
CA LYS A 94 -3.91 -8.83 -0.43
C LYS A 94 -2.79 -8.65 0.59
N THR A 95 -1.60 -8.28 0.16
CA THR A 95 -0.39 -8.23 1.00
C THR A 95 -0.17 -6.88 1.68
N HIS A 96 -1.00 -5.85 1.42
CA HIS A 96 -0.73 -4.50 1.94
C HIS A 96 -1.26 -4.23 3.36
N ALA A 97 -2.09 -5.11 3.95
CA ALA A 97 -2.58 -4.94 5.32
C ALA A 97 -1.42 -4.84 6.31
N LEU A 98 -1.57 -4.02 7.37
CA LEU A 98 -0.48 -3.79 8.33
C LEU A 98 0.09 -5.08 8.93
N SER A 99 -0.79 -6.02 9.31
CA SER A 99 -0.40 -7.30 9.89
C SER A 99 0.34 -8.24 8.92
N SER A 100 0.21 -8.02 7.60
CA SER A 100 0.85 -8.89 6.60
C SER A 100 2.38 -8.93 6.73
N ILE A 101 3.02 -7.84 7.19
CA ILE A 101 4.47 -7.81 7.39
C ILE A 101 4.94 -8.72 8.54
N LEU A 102 4.02 -9.15 9.39
CA LEU A 102 4.34 -10.09 10.48
C LEU A 102 4.49 -11.52 9.96
N ASP A 103 3.88 -11.83 8.82
CA ASP A 103 4.13 -13.07 8.07
C ASP A 103 5.49 -12.95 7.36
N GLN A 104 6.41 -13.88 7.62
CA GLN A 104 7.74 -13.89 7.01
C GLN A 104 7.72 -14.14 5.50
N THR A 105 6.56 -14.51 4.96
CA THR A 105 6.40 -14.81 3.55
C THR A 105 5.96 -13.62 2.70
N VAL A 106 5.60 -12.49 3.29
CA VAL A 106 5.15 -11.27 2.61
C VAL A 106 5.74 -10.01 3.25
N PRO A 107 6.00 -8.94 2.50
CA PRO A 107 5.96 -8.87 1.02
C PRO A 107 7.16 -9.59 0.38
N LYS A 108 6.97 -10.23 -0.78
CA LYS A 108 8.02 -10.99 -1.50
C LYS A 108 8.54 -10.27 -2.73
N THR A 109 7.62 -9.80 -3.59
CA THR A 109 7.98 -9.11 -4.83
C THR A 109 8.27 -7.64 -4.59
N TRP A 110 8.93 -6.99 -5.56
CA TRP A 110 9.16 -5.55 -5.48
C TRP A 110 7.85 -4.76 -5.53
N GLU A 111 6.87 -5.21 -6.31
CA GLU A 111 5.55 -4.59 -6.36
C GLU A 111 4.86 -4.64 -4.98
N GLU A 112 4.92 -5.77 -4.28
CA GLU A 112 4.38 -5.92 -2.92
C GLU A 112 5.12 -5.03 -1.91
N LYS A 113 6.45 -5.03 -1.93
CA LYS A 113 7.29 -4.20 -1.05
C LYS A 113 7.00 -2.71 -1.24
N LEU A 114 6.92 -2.26 -2.48
CA LEU A 114 6.74 -0.86 -2.80
C LEU A 114 5.31 -0.38 -2.54
N LEU A 115 4.29 -1.19 -2.85
CA LEU A 115 2.91 -0.89 -2.46
C LEU A 115 2.79 -0.80 -0.94
N TYR A 116 3.30 -1.81 -0.23
CA TYR A 116 3.23 -1.87 1.22
C TYR A 116 3.88 -0.64 1.87
N LEU A 117 5.13 -0.34 1.50
CA LEU A 117 5.87 0.79 2.07
C LEU A 117 5.18 2.13 1.74
N SER A 118 4.79 2.34 0.49
CA SER A 118 4.17 3.60 0.06
C SER A 118 2.89 3.91 0.82
N ASP A 119 2.04 2.92 1.08
CA ASP A 119 0.84 3.10 1.91
C ASP A 119 1.21 3.52 3.35
N LYS A 120 2.30 2.99 3.92
CA LYS A 120 2.76 3.34 5.27
C LYS A 120 3.48 4.69 5.34
N MET A 121 3.86 5.25 4.20
CA MET A 121 4.43 6.60 4.08
C MET A 121 3.41 7.68 3.71
N VAL A 122 2.11 7.37 3.69
CA VAL A 122 1.06 8.32 3.32
C VAL A 122 -0.08 8.28 4.34
N LYS A 123 -0.53 9.48 4.77
CA LYS A 123 -1.83 9.66 5.43
C LYS A 123 -2.73 10.56 4.57
N HIS A 124 -2.66 11.86 4.73
CA HIS A 124 -3.21 12.86 3.80
C HIS A 124 -2.10 13.35 2.88
N ASP A 125 -0.92 13.53 3.46
CA ASP A 125 0.32 13.91 2.82
C ASP A 125 1.34 12.78 2.96
N ILE A 126 2.50 12.94 2.29
CA ILE A 126 3.63 12.05 2.44
C ILE A 126 4.28 12.34 3.79
N ILE A 127 4.43 11.31 4.61
CA ILE A 127 5.02 11.36 5.94
C ILE A 127 6.01 10.21 6.12
N THR A 128 6.84 10.25 7.15
CA THR A 128 7.72 9.12 7.48
C THR A 128 6.92 7.95 8.09
N VAL A 129 7.47 6.74 8.01
CA VAL A 129 6.91 5.56 8.70
C VAL A 129 6.78 5.84 10.20
N ASP A 130 7.79 6.45 10.84
CA ASP A 130 7.73 6.76 12.26
C ASP A 130 6.56 7.68 12.61
N GLU A 131 6.33 8.71 11.80
CA GLU A 131 5.18 9.61 11.97
C GLU A 131 3.85 8.87 11.78
N ARG A 132 3.76 7.97 10.79
CA ARG A 132 2.57 7.15 10.57
C ARG A 132 2.24 6.29 11.78
N PHE A 133 3.24 5.61 12.35
CA PHE A 133 3.07 4.78 13.54
C PHE A 133 2.77 5.60 14.80
N ARG A 134 3.36 6.80 14.92
CA ARG A 134 3.04 7.75 16.00
C ARG A 134 1.56 8.16 15.95
N LEU A 135 1.00 8.36 14.76
CA LEU A 135 -0.41 8.70 14.59
C LEU A 135 -1.32 7.53 14.95
N TRP A 136 -0.99 6.31 14.54
CA TRP A 136 -1.77 5.12 14.90
C TRP A 136 -1.79 4.86 16.42
N ARG A 137 -0.67 5.08 17.13
CA ARG A 137 -0.63 4.94 18.60
C ARG A 137 -1.53 5.93 19.35
N LYS A 138 -2.01 6.97 18.69
CA LYS A 138 -2.97 7.92 19.26
C LYS A 138 -4.43 7.50 19.07
N GLU A 139 -4.68 6.47 18.26
CA GLU A 139 -6.00 5.91 18.10
C GLU A 139 -6.36 5.04 19.32
N ASP A 140 -7.66 4.86 19.58
CA ASP A 140 -8.13 4.00 20.66
C ASP A 140 -7.99 2.53 20.26
N LEU A 141 -6.82 1.97 20.54
CA LEU A 141 -6.43 0.61 20.19
C LEU A 141 -6.50 -0.31 21.42
N SER A 142 -6.91 -1.56 21.20
CA SER A 142 -6.78 -2.60 22.21
C SER A 142 -5.30 -2.91 22.53
N SER A 143 -5.03 -3.44 23.72
CA SER A 143 -3.65 -3.82 24.11
C SER A 143 -3.01 -4.78 23.11
N ASN A 144 -3.76 -5.73 22.56
CA ASN A 144 -3.25 -6.66 21.56
C ASN A 144 -2.90 -5.94 20.24
N ALA A 145 -3.75 -5.00 19.81
CA ALA A 145 -3.47 -4.20 18.61
C ALA A 145 -2.21 -3.33 18.77
N ILE A 146 -1.95 -2.80 19.96
CA ILE A 146 -0.72 -2.04 20.25
C ILE A 146 0.51 -2.97 20.13
N VAL A 147 0.46 -4.17 20.68
CA VAL A 147 1.58 -5.14 20.59
C VAL A 147 1.85 -5.53 19.13
N GLU A 148 0.80 -5.75 18.33
CA GLU A 148 0.96 -6.03 16.89
C GLU A 148 1.52 -4.83 16.15
N LEU A 149 1.03 -3.63 16.45
CA LEU A 149 1.53 -2.38 15.87
C LEU A 149 3.03 -2.20 16.14
N ASP A 150 3.49 -2.44 17.37
CA ASP A 150 4.90 -2.30 17.73
C ASP A 150 5.78 -3.33 17.01
N LYS A 151 5.33 -4.58 16.91
CA LYS A 151 6.03 -5.61 16.14
C LYS A 151 6.10 -5.25 14.65
N ALA A 152 4.99 -4.76 14.09
CA ALA A 152 4.94 -4.32 12.71
C ALA A 152 5.87 -3.12 12.46
N HIS A 153 5.93 -2.15 13.38
CA HIS A 153 6.78 -0.97 13.25
C HIS A 153 8.25 -1.34 12.98
N VAL A 154 8.81 -2.26 13.77
CA VAL A 154 10.20 -2.72 13.58
C VAL A 154 10.42 -3.27 12.17
N LYS A 155 9.50 -4.10 11.68
CA LYS A 155 9.61 -4.72 10.36
C LYS A 155 9.40 -3.71 9.21
N VAL A 156 8.45 -2.78 9.38
CA VAL A 156 8.22 -1.72 8.38
C VAL A 156 9.43 -0.78 8.30
N LYS A 157 10.08 -0.46 9.44
CA LYS A 157 11.32 0.30 9.43
C LYS A 157 12.47 -0.43 8.76
N ALA A 158 12.55 -1.75 8.90
CA ALA A 158 13.53 -2.55 8.18
C ALA A 158 13.28 -2.51 6.66
N LEU A 159 12.02 -2.60 6.22
CA LEU A 159 11.66 -2.47 4.81
C LEU A 159 11.93 -1.05 4.28
N GLU A 160 11.57 -0.01 5.04
CA GLU A 160 11.88 1.38 4.70
C GLU A 160 13.39 1.55 4.48
N LYS A 161 14.19 1.06 5.45
CA LYS A 161 15.65 1.11 5.35
C LYS A 161 16.16 0.36 4.12
N GLU A 162 15.69 -0.86 3.86
CA GLU A 162 16.07 -1.66 2.69
C GLU A 162 15.86 -0.85 1.40
N VAL A 163 14.65 -0.30 1.20
CA VAL A 163 14.30 0.42 -0.02
C VAL A 163 15.09 1.73 -0.16
N LEU A 164 15.15 2.52 0.91
CA LEU A 164 15.77 3.85 0.87
C LEU A 164 17.30 3.78 0.78
N ASP A 165 17.95 2.79 1.40
CA ASP A 165 19.39 2.56 1.26
C ASP A 165 19.77 2.23 -0.20
N ILE A 166 18.96 1.41 -0.89
CA ILE A 166 19.18 1.08 -2.31
C ILE A 166 19.21 2.35 -3.16
N ILE A 167 18.28 3.27 -2.92
CA ILE A 167 18.16 4.48 -3.73
C ILE A 167 18.98 5.67 -3.20
N GLY A 168 19.56 5.56 -2.02
CA GLY A 168 20.48 6.54 -1.43
C GLY A 168 19.80 7.83 -0.97
N ILE A 169 18.57 7.74 -0.43
CA ILE A 169 17.84 8.89 0.12
C ILE A 169 17.31 8.58 1.53
N THR A 170 16.86 9.61 2.23
CA THR A 170 16.20 9.48 3.54
C THR A 170 14.67 9.49 3.40
N ALA A 171 13.96 9.07 4.45
CA ALA A 171 12.50 9.12 4.49
C ALA A 171 11.94 10.55 4.32
N ASN A 172 12.67 11.56 4.83
CA ASN A 172 12.27 12.96 4.68
C ASN A 172 12.42 13.46 3.24
N ASP A 173 13.38 12.93 2.49
CA ASP A 173 13.59 13.32 1.10
C ASP A 173 12.43 12.89 0.20
N VAL A 174 11.72 11.80 0.53
CA VAL A 174 10.59 11.31 -0.25
C VAL A 174 9.50 12.37 -0.38
N ALA A 175 9.15 13.07 0.70
CA ALA A 175 8.15 14.14 0.68
C ALA A 175 8.56 15.36 -0.17
N VAL A 176 9.85 15.56 -0.39
CA VAL A 176 10.39 16.68 -1.17
C VAL A 176 10.54 16.32 -2.64
N LEU A 177 10.81 15.04 -2.95
CA LEU A 177 11.14 14.56 -4.29
C LEU A 177 9.93 14.04 -5.08
N VAL A 178 8.81 13.73 -4.41
CA VAL A 178 7.56 13.22 -4.98
C VAL A 178 6.54 14.33 -5.15
#